data_0039ac7f98c07ae00004c6f3d8b4618e
#
_entry.id   0039ac7f98c07ae00004c6f3d8b4618e
#
_cell.length_a   1.000
_cell.length_b   1.000
_cell.length_c   1.000
_cell.angle_alpha   90.00
_cell.angle_beta   90.00
_cell.angle_gamma   90.00
#
_symmetry.space_group_name_H-M   'P 1'
#
loop_
_entity.id
_entity.type
_entity.pdbx_description
1 polymer ?
#
loop_
_entity_poly.entity_id
_entity_poly.type
_entity_poly.pdbx_seq_one_letter_code
_entity_poly.pdbx_strand_id
1 'polypeptide(L)'
;RFDVPPWCSEKPNVPLAAVLPAVRGEGLSWVMSDAWVVTREGTPSDLRRVLCAAENDGVPVEWATVELLARWEHQCNDITLRGYGSPGDAEPAIEIVAFDSGPWEFTVNDPRRLDTGPLRDLGGRWVLVDERGETRALVDSPDPHDSCGLCYDQRIRRGG
;
A
#
# COMPACT_ATOMS: atom_id res chain seq x y z
N ARG A 1 -2.19 -5.14 11.18
CA ARG A 1 -1.91 -4.38 9.96
C ARG A 1 -0.40 -4.33 9.72
N PHE A 2 0.02 -4.34 8.48
CA PHE A 2 1.42 -4.14 8.08
C PHE A 2 1.54 -2.81 7.32
N ASP A 3 2.41 -1.92 7.78
CA ASP A 3 2.57 -0.59 7.19
C ASP A 3 3.95 -0.45 6.56
N VAL A 4 3.99 0.10 5.34
CA VAL A 4 5.23 0.50 4.64
C VAL A 4 5.25 2.02 4.59
N PRO A 5 6.28 2.68 5.15
CA PRO A 5 6.34 4.13 5.17
C PRO A 5 6.37 4.74 3.76
N PRO A 6 5.86 5.97 3.58
CA PRO A 6 5.78 6.59 2.25
C PRO A 6 7.14 6.94 1.65
N TRP A 7 8.18 6.95 2.47
CA TRP A 7 9.57 7.24 2.08
C TRP A 7 10.53 6.20 2.62
N CYS A 8 11.31 5.62 1.74
CA CYS A 8 12.50 4.89 2.09
C CYS A 8 13.71 5.79 1.80
N SER A 9 14.41 6.24 2.83
CA SER A 9 15.69 6.96 2.94
C SER A 9 16.09 7.99 1.86
N GLU A 10 15.71 7.89 0.59
CA GLU A 10 16.12 8.83 -0.47
C GLU A 10 15.07 9.00 -1.58
N LYS A 11 13.94 8.30 -1.51
CA LYS A 11 12.88 8.40 -2.53
C LYS A 11 11.58 8.85 -1.89
N PRO A 12 11.08 10.03 -2.24
CA PRO A 12 9.72 10.39 -1.91
C PRO A 12 8.78 9.46 -2.70
N ASN A 13 7.79 8.89 -2.02
CA ASN A 13 6.78 7.96 -2.52
C ASN A 13 7.31 6.57 -2.93
N VAL A 14 7.04 5.58 -2.10
CA VAL A 14 7.15 4.17 -2.46
C VAL A 14 6.05 3.87 -3.48
N PRO A 15 6.37 3.53 -4.74
CA PRO A 15 5.35 3.29 -5.76
C PRO A 15 4.64 1.95 -5.54
N LEU A 16 3.41 1.82 -6.07
CA LEU A 16 2.67 0.55 -6.06
C LEU A 16 3.50 -0.61 -6.63
N ALA A 17 4.28 -0.36 -7.68
CA ALA A 17 5.17 -1.35 -8.28
C ALA A 17 6.22 -1.92 -7.32
N ALA A 18 6.59 -1.19 -6.26
CA ALA A 18 7.56 -1.67 -5.27
C ALA A 18 6.91 -2.56 -4.21
N VAL A 19 5.64 -2.34 -3.88
CA VAL A 19 4.93 -3.11 -2.85
C VAL A 19 4.17 -4.31 -3.40
N LEU A 20 3.72 -4.23 -4.65
CA LEU A 20 2.90 -5.26 -5.28
C LEU A 20 3.56 -6.65 -5.37
N PRO A 21 4.88 -6.80 -5.58
CA PRO A 21 5.54 -8.11 -5.60
C PRO A 21 5.41 -8.91 -4.29
N ALA A 22 5.09 -8.24 -3.18
CA ALA A 22 4.82 -8.90 -1.89
C ALA A 22 3.42 -9.51 -1.82
N VAL A 23 2.51 -9.16 -2.74
CA VAL A 23 1.11 -9.54 -2.71
C VAL A 23 0.87 -10.75 -3.63
N ARG A 24 0.30 -11.80 -3.07
CA ARG A 24 -0.17 -12.96 -3.85
C ARG A 24 -1.61 -12.74 -4.27
N GLY A 25 -1.78 -11.89 -5.31
CA GLY A 25 -3.09 -11.41 -5.74
C GLY A 25 -3.85 -12.34 -6.66
N GLU A 26 -3.19 -13.34 -7.25
CA GLU A 26 -3.83 -14.28 -8.17
C GLU A 26 -4.93 -15.11 -7.48
N GLY A 27 -6.02 -15.34 -8.21
CA GLY A 27 -7.14 -16.13 -7.72
C GLY A 27 -8.03 -15.44 -6.69
N LEU A 28 -7.82 -14.14 -6.44
CA LEU A 28 -8.72 -13.29 -5.68
C LEU A 28 -9.63 -12.49 -6.61
N SER A 29 -10.85 -12.21 -6.15
CA SER A 29 -11.74 -11.23 -6.76
C SER A 29 -11.41 -9.86 -6.21
N TRP A 30 -10.95 -8.94 -7.06
CA TRP A 30 -10.50 -7.63 -6.62
C TRP A 30 -11.56 -6.55 -6.83
N VAL A 31 -11.61 -5.61 -5.88
CA VAL A 31 -12.36 -4.36 -5.98
C VAL A 31 -11.40 -3.21 -5.75
N MET A 32 -11.43 -2.21 -6.64
CA MET A 32 -10.67 -0.97 -6.53
C MET A 32 -11.62 0.17 -6.21
N SER A 33 -11.29 1.01 -5.24
CA SER A 33 -12.04 2.23 -4.89
C SER A 33 -11.09 3.35 -4.45
N ASP A 34 -11.63 4.55 -4.29
CA ASP A 34 -10.89 5.74 -3.82
C ASP A 34 -9.65 6.04 -4.69
N ALA A 35 -9.71 5.75 -5.99
CA ALA A 35 -8.55 5.74 -6.87
C ALA A 35 -8.20 7.16 -7.37
N TRP A 36 -7.45 7.91 -6.58
CA TRP A 36 -6.82 9.16 -7.01
C TRP A 36 -5.34 8.95 -7.34
N VAL A 37 -5.09 8.49 -8.57
CA VAL A 37 -3.77 8.10 -9.05
C VAL A 37 -3.36 8.94 -10.26
N VAL A 38 -2.18 9.56 -10.16
CA VAL A 38 -1.56 10.22 -11.31
C VAL A 38 -0.83 9.17 -12.14
N THR A 39 -1.15 9.08 -13.41
CA THR A 39 -0.54 8.11 -14.33
C THR A 39 0.38 8.79 -15.33
N ARG A 40 1.29 8.01 -15.90
CA ARG A 40 2.24 8.49 -16.92
C ARG A 40 1.54 8.83 -18.23
N GLU A 41 2.18 9.68 -19.03
CA GLU A 41 1.73 9.94 -20.40
C GLU A 41 1.66 8.64 -21.23
N GLY A 42 0.64 8.51 -22.05
CA GLY A 42 0.43 7.30 -22.85
C GLY A 42 -0.32 6.17 -22.14
N THR A 43 -0.78 6.38 -20.89
CA THR A 43 -1.59 5.39 -20.16
C THR A 43 -2.76 4.89 -21.01
N PRO A 44 -2.99 3.56 -21.07
CA PRO A 44 -4.09 2.98 -21.83
C PRO A 44 -5.45 3.57 -21.44
N SER A 45 -6.30 3.83 -22.44
CA SER A 45 -7.62 4.45 -22.22
C SER A 45 -8.53 3.62 -21.31
N ASP A 46 -8.40 2.28 -21.38
CA ASP A 46 -9.21 1.38 -20.56
C ASP A 46 -8.81 1.46 -19.09
N LEU A 47 -7.51 1.56 -18.80
CA LEU A 47 -7.03 1.78 -17.43
C LEU A 47 -7.51 3.12 -16.88
N ARG A 48 -7.43 4.20 -17.69
CA ARG A 48 -7.95 5.51 -17.26
C ARG A 48 -9.45 5.48 -16.97
N ARG A 49 -10.23 4.73 -17.76
CA ARG A 49 -11.68 4.56 -17.52
C ARG A 49 -11.95 3.83 -16.20
N VAL A 50 -11.19 2.78 -15.90
CA VAL A 50 -11.29 2.06 -14.63
C VAL A 50 -10.96 2.98 -13.46
N LEU A 51 -9.87 3.74 -13.52
CA LEU A 51 -9.47 4.68 -12.46
C LEU A 51 -10.56 5.75 -12.23
N CYS A 52 -11.09 6.35 -13.30
CA CYS A 52 -12.16 7.34 -13.20
C CYS A 52 -13.43 6.76 -12.56
N ALA A 53 -13.79 5.51 -12.87
CA ALA A 53 -14.91 4.85 -12.25
C ALA A 53 -14.66 4.51 -10.77
N ALA A 54 -13.41 4.14 -10.42
CA ALA A 54 -13.00 3.78 -9.07
C ALA A 54 -12.73 5.00 -8.16
N GLU A 55 -12.82 6.22 -8.66
CA GLU A 55 -12.61 7.44 -7.88
C GLU A 55 -13.70 7.61 -6.79
N ASN A 56 -14.93 7.23 -7.07
CA ASN A 56 -16.05 7.41 -6.15
C ASN A 56 -16.75 6.10 -5.75
N ASP A 57 -16.63 5.06 -6.57
CA ASP A 57 -17.33 3.79 -6.38
C ASP A 57 -16.36 2.61 -6.42
N GLY A 58 -16.72 1.52 -5.75
CA GLY A 58 -15.98 0.27 -5.84
C GLY A 58 -16.18 -0.39 -7.21
N VAL A 59 -15.09 -0.59 -7.95
CA VAL A 59 -15.09 -1.21 -9.28
C VAL A 59 -14.43 -2.58 -9.21
N PRO A 60 -15.08 -3.66 -9.66
CA PRO A 60 -14.43 -4.95 -9.78
C PRO A 60 -13.34 -4.88 -10.86
N VAL A 61 -12.17 -5.40 -10.52
CA VAL A 61 -11.01 -5.44 -11.41
C VAL A 61 -10.32 -6.80 -11.36
N GLU A 62 -9.61 -7.14 -12.42
CA GLU A 62 -8.75 -8.31 -12.46
C GLU A 62 -7.36 -7.97 -11.89
N TRP A 63 -6.66 -8.98 -11.35
CA TRP A 63 -5.29 -8.79 -10.85
C TRP A 63 -4.37 -8.18 -11.91
N ALA A 64 -4.51 -8.61 -13.16
CA ALA A 64 -3.77 -8.03 -14.29
C ALA A 64 -3.99 -6.52 -14.47
N THR A 65 -5.15 -6.00 -14.10
CA THR A 65 -5.43 -4.55 -14.11
C THR A 65 -4.66 -3.84 -12.99
N VAL A 66 -4.54 -4.44 -11.81
CA VAL A 66 -3.74 -3.90 -10.70
C VAL A 66 -2.25 -3.90 -11.07
N GLU A 67 -1.76 -4.97 -11.69
CA GLU A 67 -0.38 -5.02 -12.21
C GLU A 67 -0.13 -4.00 -13.33
N LEU A 68 -1.13 -3.79 -14.19
CA LEU A 68 -1.05 -2.77 -15.24
C LEU A 68 -0.99 -1.37 -14.62
N LEU A 69 -1.81 -1.09 -13.61
CA LEU A 69 -1.77 0.17 -12.87
C LEU A 69 -0.38 0.42 -12.28
N ALA A 70 0.22 -0.57 -11.62
CA ALA A 70 1.56 -0.45 -11.04
C ALA A 70 2.65 -0.07 -12.06
N ARG A 71 2.49 -0.46 -13.34
CA ARG A 71 3.42 -0.08 -14.41
C ARG A 71 3.21 1.36 -14.90
N TRP A 72 1.98 1.86 -14.85
CA TRP A 72 1.61 3.18 -15.38
C TRP A 72 1.47 4.25 -14.31
N GLU A 73 1.45 3.87 -13.04
CA GLU A 73 1.44 4.80 -11.93
C GLU A 73 2.69 5.70 -11.96
N HIS A 74 2.47 6.99 -11.78
CA HIS A 74 3.51 7.98 -11.53
C HIS A 74 3.51 8.40 -10.06
N GLN A 75 2.32 8.59 -9.50
CA GLN A 75 2.09 8.94 -8.10
C GLN A 75 0.74 8.40 -7.66
N CYS A 76 0.69 7.72 -6.54
CA CYS A 76 -0.53 7.31 -5.88
C CYS A 76 -0.82 8.29 -4.73
N ASN A 77 -1.93 9.02 -4.81
CA ASN A 77 -2.39 9.84 -3.70
C ASN A 77 -3.31 9.01 -2.80
N ASP A 78 -4.38 8.47 -3.39
CA ASP A 78 -5.31 7.58 -2.70
C ASP A 78 -5.61 6.35 -3.55
N ILE A 79 -5.74 5.21 -2.93
CA ILE A 79 -6.29 4.00 -3.51
C ILE A 79 -6.64 2.99 -2.42
N THR A 80 -7.73 2.28 -2.63
CA THR A 80 -8.11 1.11 -1.83
C THR A 80 -8.28 -0.10 -2.76
N LEU A 81 -7.52 -1.15 -2.51
CA LEU A 81 -7.60 -2.43 -3.23
C LEU A 81 -8.02 -3.52 -2.25
N ARG A 82 -9.16 -4.18 -2.48
CA ARG A 82 -9.69 -5.28 -1.67
C ARG A 82 -9.72 -6.57 -2.46
N GLY A 83 -8.99 -7.58 -2.00
CA GLY A 83 -8.95 -8.92 -2.60
C GLY A 83 -9.76 -9.93 -1.79
N TYR A 84 -10.79 -10.51 -2.38
CA TYR A 84 -11.70 -11.47 -1.76
C TYR A 84 -11.38 -12.88 -2.21
N GLY A 85 -11.40 -13.85 -1.29
CA GLY A 85 -11.14 -15.27 -1.58
C GLY A 85 -12.25 -15.91 -2.41
N SER A 86 -13.50 -15.51 -2.13
CA SER A 86 -14.68 -15.93 -2.87
C SER A 86 -15.63 -14.76 -3.10
N PRO A 87 -16.41 -14.78 -4.20
CA PRO A 87 -17.46 -13.81 -4.39
C PRO A 87 -18.50 -13.91 -3.25
N GLY A 88 -18.71 -12.78 -2.55
CA GLY A 88 -19.66 -12.70 -1.43
C GLY A 88 -19.04 -12.87 -0.05
N ASP A 89 -17.73 -13.05 0.07
CA ASP A 89 -17.05 -12.95 1.36
C ASP A 89 -17.31 -11.58 1.99
N ALA A 90 -17.63 -11.55 3.28
CA ALA A 90 -17.95 -10.32 4.00
C ALA A 90 -16.70 -9.46 4.23
N GLU A 91 -15.54 -10.11 4.32
CA GLU A 91 -14.26 -9.45 4.55
C GLU A 91 -13.24 -9.84 3.48
N PRO A 92 -12.39 -8.90 3.03
CA PRO A 92 -11.33 -9.21 2.10
C PRO A 92 -10.27 -10.12 2.75
N ALA A 93 -9.69 -11.04 1.99
CA ALA A 93 -8.52 -11.81 2.40
C ALA A 93 -7.29 -10.89 2.63
N ILE A 94 -7.22 -9.82 1.82
CA ILE A 94 -6.22 -8.75 1.94
C ILE A 94 -6.83 -7.42 1.46
N GLU A 95 -6.52 -6.35 2.20
CA GLU A 95 -6.81 -4.98 1.79
C GLU A 95 -5.49 -4.20 1.75
N ILE A 96 -5.32 -3.40 0.70
CA ILE A 96 -4.16 -2.54 0.46
C ILE A 96 -4.66 -1.11 0.31
N VAL A 97 -4.16 -0.21 1.13
CA VAL A 97 -4.60 1.18 1.15
C VAL A 97 -3.37 2.10 1.05
N ALA A 98 -3.47 3.12 0.21
CA ALA A 98 -2.68 4.35 0.33
C ALA A 98 -3.65 5.51 0.53
N PHE A 99 -3.32 6.43 1.41
CA PHE A 99 -4.14 7.60 1.70
C PHE A 99 -3.25 8.85 1.82
N ASP A 100 -3.64 9.92 1.12
CA ASP A 100 -2.96 11.23 1.11
C ASP A 100 -1.44 11.14 0.83
N SER A 101 -1.06 10.30 -0.14
CA SER A 101 0.35 9.97 -0.43
C SER A 101 1.11 9.46 0.80
N GLY A 102 0.39 8.88 1.74
CA GLY A 102 0.88 8.35 3.00
C GLY A 102 1.51 6.95 2.88
N PRO A 103 1.58 6.22 3.99
CA PRO A 103 2.10 4.86 4.00
C PRO A 103 1.21 3.92 3.17
N TRP A 104 1.80 2.82 2.67
CA TRP A 104 1.03 1.67 2.23
C TRP A 104 0.62 0.85 3.45
N GLU A 105 -0.67 0.65 3.61
CA GLU A 105 -1.27 -0.10 4.69
C GLU A 105 -1.82 -1.43 4.16
N PHE A 106 -1.44 -2.54 4.79
CA PHE A 106 -1.90 -3.87 4.44
C PHE A 106 -2.68 -4.47 5.60
N THR A 107 -3.99 -4.59 5.48
CA THR A 107 -4.82 -5.38 6.39
C THR A 107 -4.90 -6.80 5.83
N VAL A 108 -4.42 -7.78 6.60
CA VAL A 108 -4.25 -9.16 6.11
C VAL A 108 -5.08 -10.11 6.95
N ASN A 109 -6.16 -10.64 6.38
CA ASN A 109 -7.01 -11.65 7.00
C ASN A 109 -6.60 -13.09 6.60
N ASP A 110 -5.98 -13.25 5.40
CA ASP A 110 -5.33 -14.49 5.00
C ASP A 110 -3.80 -14.28 4.90
N PRO A 111 -3.01 -14.74 5.89
CA PRO A 111 -1.55 -14.54 5.93
C PRO A 111 -0.81 -15.08 4.69
N ARG A 112 -1.41 -16.03 3.96
CA ARG A 112 -0.80 -16.58 2.73
C ARG A 112 -0.77 -15.57 1.60
N ARG A 113 -1.48 -14.45 1.70
CA ARG A 113 -1.63 -13.42 0.66
C ARG A 113 -0.55 -12.35 0.70
N LEU A 114 0.24 -12.27 1.77
CA LEU A 114 1.30 -11.28 1.90
C LEU A 114 2.64 -11.93 2.27
N ASP A 115 3.66 -11.67 1.46
CA ASP A 115 5.06 -11.94 1.79
C ASP A 115 5.70 -10.63 2.32
N THR A 116 5.95 -10.57 3.61
CA THR A 116 6.49 -9.37 4.24
C THR A 116 7.99 -9.18 4.01
N GLY A 117 8.71 -10.17 3.48
CA GLY A 117 10.15 -10.07 3.22
C GLY A 117 10.50 -8.84 2.37
N PRO A 118 10.00 -8.72 1.14
CA PRO A 118 10.27 -7.56 0.29
C PRO A 118 9.84 -6.23 0.88
N LEU A 119 8.76 -6.21 1.68
CA LEU A 119 8.25 -4.97 2.28
C LEU A 119 9.11 -4.50 3.46
N ARG A 120 9.79 -5.40 4.17
CA ARG A 120 10.74 -5.04 5.25
C ARG A 120 11.94 -4.30 4.68
N ASP A 121 12.39 -4.64 3.49
CA ASP A 121 13.47 -3.94 2.79
C ASP A 121 13.07 -2.49 2.44
N LEU A 122 11.77 -2.21 2.38
CA LEU A 122 11.19 -0.87 2.21
C LEU A 122 10.90 -0.17 3.55
N GLY A 123 11.33 -0.75 4.68
CA GLY A 123 11.06 -0.22 6.01
C GLY A 123 9.68 -0.61 6.58
N GLY A 124 9.02 -1.57 5.97
CA GLY A 124 7.71 -2.05 6.42
C GLY A 124 7.76 -2.79 7.75
N ARG A 125 6.70 -2.65 8.55
CA ARG A 125 6.57 -3.25 9.88
C ARG A 125 5.14 -3.60 10.25
N TRP A 126 4.98 -4.58 11.12
CA TRP A 126 3.70 -4.86 11.75
C TRP A 126 3.35 -3.79 12.77
N VAL A 127 2.10 -3.36 12.77
CA VAL A 127 1.54 -2.39 13.71
C VAL A 127 0.27 -2.95 14.34
N LEU A 128 0.05 -2.61 15.62
CA LEU A 128 -1.24 -2.76 16.28
C LEU A 128 -2.06 -1.51 15.99
N VAL A 129 -3.31 -1.70 15.60
CA VAL A 129 -4.28 -0.62 15.44
C VAL A 129 -5.26 -0.77 16.60
N ASP A 130 -5.41 0.24 17.44
CA ASP A 130 -6.37 0.24 18.53
C ASP A 130 -7.78 0.65 18.04
N GLU A 131 -8.77 0.60 18.93
CA GLU A 131 -10.17 0.95 18.63
C GLU A 131 -10.34 2.42 18.20
N ARG A 132 -9.34 3.27 18.41
CA ARG A 132 -9.34 4.68 17.99
C ARG A 132 -8.61 4.89 16.65
N GLY A 133 -8.08 3.81 16.04
CA GLY A 133 -7.28 3.88 14.84
C GLY A 133 -5.82 4.32 15.08
N GLU A 134 -5.40 4.46 16.35
CA GLU A 134 -4.00 4.79 16.64
C GLU A 134 -3.11 3.56 16.41
N THR A 135 -1.95 3.78 15.81
CA THR A 135 -1.01 2.72 15.47
C THR A 135 0.15 2.66 16.46
N ARG A 136 0.53 1.45 16.87
CA ARG A 136 1.72 1.19 17.69
C ARG A 136 2.56 0.11 17.01
N ALA A 137 3.86 0.37 16.82
CA ALA A 137 4.77 -0.66 16.30
C ALA A 137 4.81 -1.85 17.27
N LEU A 138 4.79 -3.08 16.74
CA LEU A 138 5.04 -4.28 17.52
C LEU A 138 6.53 -4.33 17.88
N VAL A 139 6.81 -4.51 19.18
CA VAL A 139 8.16 -4.38 19.79
C VAL A 139 9.17 -5.42 19.26
N ASP A 140 8.73 -6.50 18.64
CA ASP A 140 9.60 -7.56 18.11
C ASP A 140 10.09 -7.31 16.67
N SER A 141 9.76 -6.18 16.09
CA SER A 141 10.33 -5.77 14.80
C SER A 141 11.53 -4.87 15.10
N PRO A 142 12.77 -5.26 14.75
CA PRO A 142 13.90 -4.34 14.86
C PRO A 142 13.53 -3.10 14.07
N ASP A 143 13.57 -1.94 14.74
CA ASP A 143 13.22 -0.66 14.12
C ASP A 143 14.19 -0.43 12.95
N PRO A 144 13.74 -0.42 11.69
CA PRO A 144 14.63 -0.19 10.56
C PRO A 144 15.31 1.18 10.62
N HIS A 145 14.83 2.09 11.48
CA HIS A 145 15.48 3.38 11.74
C HIS A 145 16.72 3.27 12.62
N ASP A 146 16.88 2.20 13.41
CA ASP A 146 18.10 1.96 14.19
C ASP A 146 19.31 1.61 13.31
N SER A 147 19.07 1.18 12.07
CA SER A 147 20.14 0.92 11.09
C SER A 147 20.46 2.12 10.19
N CYS A 148 19.63 3.16 10.18
CA CYS A 148 19.86 4.39 9.43
C CYS A 148 20.25 5.53 10.39
N GLY A 149 21.51 5.52 10.85
CA GLY A 149 22.06 6.54 11.77
C GLY A 149 22.05 7.99 11.26
N LEU A 150 21.40 8.26 10.12
CA LEU A 150 21.35 9.59 9.50
C LEU A 150 20.03 10.35 9.76
N CYS A 151 18.96 9.67 10.18
CA CYS A 151 17.67 10.35 10.37
C CYS A 151 17.47 10.93 11.78
N TYR A 152 18.29 10.56 12.77
CA TYR A 152 18.07 10.99 14.15
C TYR A 152 18.64 12.37 14.48
N ASP A 153 19.56 12.91 13.68
CA ASP A 153 20.33 14.13 14.04
C ASP A 153 19.66 15.45 13.63
N GLN A 154 18.55 15.43 12.89
CA GLN A 154 17.89 16.68 12.47
C GLN A 154 16.81 17.20 13.43
N ARG A 155 16.31 16.40 14.39
CA ARG A 155 15.27 16.85 15.34
C ARG A 155 15.80 17.52 16.61
N ILE A 156 17.07 17.34 16.95
CA ILE A 156 17.63 17.89 18.19
C ILE A 156 18.13 19.34 18.03
N ARG A 157 18.29 19.86 16.80
CA ARG A 157 18.85 21.22 16.58
C ARG A 157 17.83 22.35 16.41
N ARG A 158 16.54 22.10 16.62
CA ARG A 158 15.50 23.17 16.56
C ARG A 158 14.79 23.45 17.88
N GLY A 159 15.39 23.13 19.00
CA GLY A 159 14.89 23.44 20.34
C GLY A 159 15.99 24.09 21.19
N GLY A 160 16.36 25.30 20.82
CA GLY A 160 17.26 26.18 21.56
C GLY A 160 16.90 27.62 21.28
#